data_d7287b21f2395005b6dae53d59cbe2c8
#
_entry.id   d7287b21f2395005b6dae53d59cbe2c8
#
_cell.length_a   1.000
_cell.length_b   1.000
_cell.length_c   1.000
_cell.angle_alpha   90.00
_cell.angle_beta   90.00
_cell.angle_gamma   90.00
#
_symmetry.space_group_name_H-M   'P 1'
#
loop_
_entity.id
_entity.type
_entity.pdbx_description
1 polymer ?
#
loop_
_entity_poly.entity_id
_entity_poly.type
_entity_poly.pdbx_seq_one_letter_code
_entity_poly.pdbx_strand_id
1 'polypeptide(L)'
;FAVQARELTTQQSILQNQIELLGDSMYKHGSMVIPGEASFDLNHFSIKLTSFTGTLANLTGTKITGGTSGVTATVQSVVVTDGTDPDTLFVKYSNSGTDNVSETFTDGETLTSDAATNETAVVASSHTGCAAFIDAGTYYINGYFVEVESQSLILDKYTNTPDYRVGLTVTESFITSTDDTTLLDNATGSSNVNATGAHRFKITLTLAKLSLESTADANFVETFRLKTGKLQNRPIDDVRTSIEDTLARRTYDESGDYTVDDFELDIREHLLAGTNRGIYAADIESD
;
A
#
# COMPACT_ATOMS: atom_id res chain seq x y z
N PHE A 1 20.78 2.13 -46.28
CA PHE A 1 21.71 1.54 -45.29
C PHE A 1 20.87 0.71 -44.29
N ALA A 2 21.42 -0.45 -43.89
CA ALA A 2 20.75 -1.27 -42.89
C ALA A 2 20.94 -0.65 -41.49
N VAL A 3 19.87 -0.64 -40.69
CA VAL A 3 19.91 -0.16 -39.29
C VAL A 3 20.73 -1.13 -38.46
N GLN A 4 21.71 -0.62 -37.72
CA GLN A 4 22.54 -1.42 -36.81
C GLN A 4 21.92 -1.48 -35.41
N ALA A 5 22.13 -2.57 -34.69
CA ALA A 5 21.60 -2.74 -33.32
C ALA A 5 22.01 -1.59 -32.38
N ARG A 6 23.22 -1.06 -32.52
CA ARG A 6 23.71 0.08 -31.73
C ARG A 6 22.93 1.38 -31.99
N GLU A 7 22.37 1.57 -33.18
CA GLU A 7 21.58 2.76 -33.50
C GLU A 7 20.23 2.71 -32.78
N LEU A 8 19.63 1.52 -32.68
CA LEU A 8 18.41 1.30 -31.90
C LEU A 8 18.65 1.53 -30.42
N THR A 9 19.74 0.99 -29.88
CA THR A 9 20.11 1.20 -28.47
C THR A 9 20.41 2.66 -28.17
N THR A 10 21.11 3.36 -29.07
CA THR A 10 21.40 4.78 -28.92
C THR A 10 20.11 5.61 -28.94
N GLN A 11 19.18 5.32 -29.87
CA GLN A 11 17.90 5.98 -29.94
C GLN A 11 17.10 5.78 -28.65
N GLN A 12 17.08 4.55 -28.12
CA GLN A 12 16.41 4.24 -26.86
C GLN A 12 17.02 5.04 -25.70
N SER A 13 18.35 5.12 -25.60
CA SER A 13 19.04 5.88 -24.57
C SER A 13 18.76 7.38 -24.66
N ILE A 14 18.71 7.94 -25.88
CA ILE A 14 18.37 9.35 -26.09
C ILE A 14 16.92 9.64 -25.62
N LEU A 15 15.96 8.80 -26.02
CA LEU A 15 14.56 8.96 -25.60
C LEU A 15 14.42 8.83 -24.08
N GLN A 16 15.08 7.86 -23.47
CA GLN A 16 15.04 7.68 -22.01
C GLN A 16 15.64 8.91 -21.29
N ASN A 17 16.76 9.42 -21.75
CA ASN A 17 17.36 10.62 -21.16
C ASN A 17 16.45 11.87 -21.30
N GLN A 18 15.73 12.01 -22.42
CA GLN A 18 14.79 13.13 -22.57
C GLN A 18 13.57 12.98 -21.64
N ILE A 19 13.08 11.74 -21.44
CA ILE A 19 11.98 11.48 -20.49
C ILE A 19 12.46 11.74 -19.06
N GLU A 20 13.66 11.30 -18.72
CA GLU A 20 14.28 11.55 -17.41
C GLU A 20 14.42 13.05 -17.14
N LEU A 21 15.00 13.82 -18.06
CA LEU A 21 15.14 15.27 -17.94
C LEU A 21 13.79 15.99 -17.80
N LEU A 22 12.77 15.53 -18.53
CA LEU A 22 11.41 16.05 -18.39
C LEU A 22 10.84 15.69 -17.02
N GLY A 23 10.99 14.42 -16.60
CA GLY A 23 10.54 13.94 -15.31
C GLY A 23 11.19 14.69 -14.15
N ASP A 24 12.51 14.84 -14.16
CA ASP A 24 13.29 15.55 -13.13
C ASP A 24 12.91 17.03 -13.01
N SER A 25 12.42 17.63 -14.10
CA SER A 25 11.93 19.01 -14.09
C SER A 25 10.57 19.17 -13.41
N MET A 26 9.80 18.08 -13.28
CA MET A 26 8.42 18.09 -12.78
C MET A 26 8.26 17.33 -11.46
N TYR A 27 9.04 16.27 -11.25
CA TYR A 27 8.87 15.32 -10.14
C TYR A 27 10.19 15.13 -9.39
N LYS A 28 10.10 14.91 -8.10
CA LYS A 28 11.21 14.41 -7.29
C LYS A 28 11.20 12.88 -7.29
N HIS A 29 12.36 12.29 -7.06
CA HIS A 29 12.47 10.85 -6.85
C HIS A 29 11.51 10.39 -5.75
N GLY A 30 10.68 9.39 -6.03
CA GLY A 30 9.66 8.90 -5.11
C GLY A 30 8.31 9.60 -5.19
N SER A 31 8.15 10.64 -6.01
CA SER A 31 6.88 11.33 -6.16
C SER A 31 5.82 10.43 -6.78
N MET A 32 4.61 10.49 -6.26
CA MET A 32 3.42 9.84 -6.82
C MET A 32 2.88 10.67 -7.99
N VAL A 33 2.91 10.10 -9.19
CA VAL A 33 2.47 10.76 -10.43
C VAL A 33 1.00 10.52 -10.70
N ILE A 34 0.57 9.27 -10.60
CA ILE A 34 -0.84 8.88 -10.64
C ILE A 34 -1.19 8.43 -9.23
N PRO A 35 -2.20 9.05 -8.60
CA PRO A 35 -2.54 8.74 -7.23
C PRO A 35 -2.84 7.27 -7.03
N GLY A 36 -2.15 6.65 -6.08
CA GLY A 36 -2.49 5.41 -5.43
C GLY A 36 -2.51 5.72 -3.95
N GLU A 37 -3.66 5.64 -3.30
CA GLU A 37 -3.77 6.01 -1.90
C GLU A 37 -2.89 5.11 -1.02
N ALA A 38 -2.07 5.72 -0.17
CA ALA A 38 -1.35 5.02 0.88
C ALA A 38 -2.10 5.22 2.20
N SER A 39 -2.58 4.14 2.78
CA SER A 39 -3.40 4.14 3.98
C SER A 39 -2.89 3.14 5.02
N PHE A 40 -3.38 3.24 6.23
CA PHE A 40 -3.10 2.29 7.29
C PHE A 40 -4.35 2.05 8.13
N ASP A 41 -4.44 0.83 8.68
CA ASP A 41 -5.52 0.41 9.57
C ASP A 41 -4.91 -0.06 10.90
N LEU A 42 -5.31 0.59 11.99
CA LEU A 42 -4.89 0.24 13.35
C LEU A 42 -5.88 -0.73 14.03
N ASN A 43 -6.98 -1.05 13.38
CA ASN A 43 -7.99 -1.98 13.84
C ASN A 43 -8.04 -3.24 12.96
N HIS A 44 -6.88 -3.65 12.48
CA HIS A 44 -6.75 -4.87 11.70
C HIS A 44 -6.78 -6.08 12.63
N PHE A 45 -8.00 -6.57 12.91
CA PHE A 45 -8.22 -7.63 13.90
C PHE A 45 -7.54 -8.93 13.48
N SER A 46 -6.84 -9.54 14.42
CA SER A 46 -6.15 -10.82 14.23
C SER A 46 -6.59 -11.85 15.25
N ILE A 47 -6.68 -13.10 14.82
CA ILE A 47 -7.11 -14.24 15.64
C ILE A 47 -6.00 -15.28 15.56
N LYS A 48 -5.39 -15.57 16.71
CA LYS A 48 -4.49 -16.72 16.83
C LYS A 48 -5.31 -18.00 16.90
N LEU A 49 -4.85 -19.04 16.23
CA LEU A 49 -5.49 -20.34 16.24
C LEU A 49 -4.70 -21.32 17.12
N THR A 50 -5.42 -22.09 17.93
CA THR A 50 -4.83 -23.23 18.68
C THR A 50 -4.75 -24.45 17.79
N SER A 51 -5.76 -24.66 16.94
CA SER A 51 -5.82 -25.77 16.00
C SER A 51 -6.62 -25.40 14.77
N PHE A 52 -6.31 -26.05 13.69
CA PHE A 52 -6.98 -25.86 12.41
C PHE A 52 -7.13 -27.19 11.69
N THR A 53 -8.28 -27.37 11.03
CA THR A 53 -8.55 -28.55 10.19
C THR A 53 -8.92 -28.09 8.79
N GLY A 54 -8.16 -28.53 7.78
CA GLY A 54 -8.34 -28.15 6.38
C GLY A 54 -7.14 -27.45 5.78
N THR A 55 -7.38 -26.59 4.81
CA THR A 55 -6.35 -25.75 4.16
C THR A 55 -6.59 -24.29 4.50
N LEU A 56 -5.66 -23.70 5.26
CA LEU A 56 -5.81 -22.35 5.83
C LEU A 56 -6.11 -21.29 4.75
N ALA A 57 -5.49 -21.40 3.58
CA ALA A 57 -5.70 -20.49 2.46
C ALA A 57 -7.15 -20.44 1.96
N ASN A 58 -7.93 -21.54 2.11
CA ASN A 58 -9.33 -21.60 1.70
C ASN A 58 -10.24 -20.68 2.54
N LEU A 59 -9.78 -20.27 3.72
CA LEU A 59 -10.53 -19.35 4.57
C LEU A 59 -10.50 -17.90 4.06
N THR A 60 -9.55 -17.55 3.22
CA THR A 60 -9.46 -16.16 2.70
C THR A 60 -10.70 -15.80 1.89
N GLY A 61 -11.32 -14.68 2.24
CA GLY A 61 -12.56 -14.20 1.62
C GLY A 61 -13.84 -14.85 2.15
N THR A 62 -13.76 -15.87 3.03
CA THR A 62 -14.94 -16.56 3.56
C THR A 62 -15.46 -15.87 4.83
N LYS A 63 -16.73 -16.09 5.12
CA LYS A 63 -17.36 -15.69 6.37
C LYS A 63 -17.17 -16.79 7.40
N ILE A 64 -16.69 -16.42 8.58
CA ILE A 64 -16.55 -17.32 9.72
C ILE A 64 -17.51 -16.93 10.84
N THR A 65 -17.97 -17.91 11.60
CA THR A 65 -18.93 -17.74 12.68
C THR A 65 -18.41 -18.44 13.93
N GLY A 66 -18.40 -17.75 15.07
CA GLY A 66 -18.06 -18.29 16.38
C GLY A 66 -19.17 -19.18 16.93
N GLY A 67 -18.82 -20.40 17.31
CA GLY A 67 -19.80 -21.40 17.77
C GLY A 67 -20.40 -21.08 19.14
N THR A 68 -19.72 -20.28 19.97
CA THR A 68 -20.18 -19.88 21.31
C THR A 68 -20.72 -18.46 21.31
N SER A 69 -19.96 -17.53 20.77
CA SER A 69 -20.32 -16.10 20.74
C SER A 69 -21.41 -15.78 19.72
N GLY A 70 -21.45 -16.54 18.63
CA GLY A 70 -22.30 -16.20 17.48
C GLY A 70 -21.80 -14.98 16.68
N VAL A 71 -20.64 -14.43 17.03
CA VAL A 71 -19.98 -13.34 16.30
C VAL A 71 -19.63 -13.82 14.90
N THR A 72 -19.75 -12.93 13.92
CA THR A 72 -19.38 -13.24 12.55
C THR A 72 -18.34 -12.25 12.02
N ALA A 73 -17.41 -12.78 11.21
CA ALA A 73 -16.39 -11.98 10.58
C ALA A 73 -16.06 -12.53 9.19
N THR A 74 -15.51 -11.66 8.33
CA THR A 74 -14.95 -12.06 7.04
C THR A 74 -13.45 -12.13 7.14
N VAL A 75 -12.84 -13.24 6.69
CA VAL A 75 -11.40 -13.41 6.67
C VAL A 75 -10.80 -12.62 5.52
N GLN A 76 -9.95 -11.66 5.84
CA GLN A 76 -9.27 -10.82 4.84
C GLN A 76 -7.97 -11.47 4.33
N SER A 77 -7.19 -12.01 5.25
CA SER A 77 -5.94 -12.71 4.93
C SER A 77 -5.60 -13.73 6.01
N VAL A 78 -4.71 -14.64 5.66
CA VAL A 78 -4.23 -15.69 6.57
C VAL A 78 -2.70 -15.69 6.58
N VAL A 79 -2.13 -15.94 7.74
CA VAL A 79 -0.69 -16.10 7.91
C VAL A 79 -0.44 -17.44 8.58
N VAL A 80 0.28 -18.30 7.87
CA VAL A 80 0.67 -19.62 8.37
C VAL A 80 1.74 -19.45 9.45
N THR A 81 1.76 -20.37 10.42
CA THR A 81 2.75 -20.41 11.50
C THR A 81 4.19 -20.33 10.95
N ASP A 82 5.01 -19.54 11.62
CA ASP A 82 6.46 -19.43 11.35
C ASP A 82 7.30 -20.18 12.41
N GLY A 83 6.64 -20.94 13.29
CA GLY A 83 7.26 -21.66 14.40
C GLY A 83 7.36 -20.86 15.70
N THR A 84 7.22 -19.54 15.63
CA THR A 84 7.15 -18.62 16.78
C THR A 84 5.72 -18.19 17.04
N ASP A 85 5.05 -17.72 15.96
CA ASP A 85 3.64 -17.37 16.00
C ASP A 85 2.79 -18.51 15.44
N PRO A 86 1.61 -18.78 16.01
CA PRO A 86 0.68 -19.77 15.47
C PRO A 86 0.03 -19.27 14.17
N ASP A 87 -0.70 -20.17 13.51
CA ASP A 87 -1.59 -19.79 12.42
C ASP A 87 -2.49 -18.63 12.85
N THR A 88 -2.56 -17.59 12.03
CA THR A 88 -3.27 -16.36 12.37
C THR A 88 -4.20 -15.96 11.23
N LEU A 89 -5.45 -15.67 11.58
CA LEU A 89 -6.44 -15.09 10.67
C LEU A 89 -6.51 -13.59 10.88
N PHE A 90 -6.52 -12.81 9.80
CA PHE A 90 -6.88 -11.39 9.85
C PHE A 90 -8.31 -11.25 9.37
N VAL A 91 -9.14 -10.59 10.19
CA VAL A 91 -10.59 -10.58 9.98
C VAL A 91 -11.17 -9.18 10.07
N LYS A 92 -12.29 -9.00 9.41
CA LYS A 92 -13.17 -7.85 9.58
C LYS A 92 -14.48 -8.36 10.18
N TYR A 93 -14.75 -7.97 11.44
CA TYR A 93 -16.01 -8.31 12.10
C TYR A 93 -17.19 -7.67 11.37
N SER A 94 -18.27 -8.43 11.20
CA SER A 94 -19.46 -8.01 10.47
C SER A 94 -20.72 -7.91 11.35
N ASN A 95 -20.83 -8.77 12.36
CA ASN A 95 -21.92 -8.74 13.33
C ASN A 95 -21.42 -9.06 14.73
N SER A 96 -22.03 -8.44 15.73
CA SER A 96 -21.91 -8.82 17.13
C SER A 96 -22.50 -10.20 17.41
N GLY A 97 -22.21 -10.72 18.57
CA GLY A 97 -22.72 -12.02 19.03
C GLY A 97 -24.23 -12.07 19.21
N THR A 98 -24.73 -13.27 19.41
CA THR A 98 -26.18 -13.52 19.67
C THR A 98 -26.68 -12.90 20.96
N ASP A 99 -25.77 -12.54 21.87
CA ASP A 99 -26.01 -11.80 23.10
C ASP A 99 -26.11 -10.28 22.91
N ASN A 100 -25.84 -9.78 21.71
CA ASN A 100 -25.75 -8.35 21.36
C ASN A 100 -24.70 -7.57 22.20
N VAL A 101 -23.74 -8.25 22.81
CA VAL A 101 -22.68 -7.68 23.64
C VAL A 101 -21.29 -8.06 23.13
N SER A 102 -21.12 -9.32 22.74
CA SER A 102 -19.85 -9.82 22.24
C SER A 102 -19.52 -9.24 20.86
N GLU A 103 -18.44 -8.49 20.73
CA GLU A 103 -17.99 -7.85 19.48
C GLU A 103 -16.84 -8.62 18.81
N THR A 104 -16.18 -9.50 19.57
CA THR A 104 -15.04 -10.32 19.11
C THR A 104 -15.27 -11.77 19.44
N PHE A 105 -14.54 -12.65 18.77
CA PHE A 105 -14.57 -14.08 19.11
C PHE A 105 -14.07 -14.36 20.51
N THR A 106 -14.64 -15.37 21.13
CA THR A 106 -14.27 -15.81 22.50
C THR A 106 -13.11 -16.81 22.43
N ASP A 107 -12.16 -16.69 23.35
CA ASP A 107 -11.04 -17.63 23.43
C ASP A 107 -11.54 -19.06 23.67
N GLY A 108 -10.98 -20.01 22.94
CA GLY A 108 -11.34 -21.42 22.97
C GLY A 108 -12.55 -21.82 22.14
N GLU A 109 -13.28 -20.89 21.51
CA GLU A 109 -14.42 -21.26 20.66
C GLU A 109 -14.00 -21.83 19.32
N THR A 110 -14.87 -22.64 18.75
CA THR A 110 -14.69 -23.18 17.40
C THR A 110 -15.32 -22.23 16.38
N LEU A 111 -14.53 -21.85 15.39
CA LEU A 111 -14.98 -21.09 14.23
C LEU A 111 -15.38 -22.06 13.14
N THR A 112 -16.53 -21.81 12.51
CA THR A 112 -17.00 -22.53 11.33
C THR A 112 -17.02 -21.58 10.15
N SER A 113 -16.51 -22.05 9.00
CA SER A 113 -16.50 -21.30 7.74
C SER A 113 -17.77 -21.62 6.94
N ASP A 114 -18.23 -20.65 6.13
CA ASP A 114 -19.24 -20.88 5.10
C ASP A 114 -18.63 -21.40 3.77
N ALA A 115 -17.33 -21.65 3.76
CA ALA A 115 -16.67 -22.28 2.62
C ALA A 115 -17.24 -23.69 2.35
N ALA A 116 -17.25 -24.08 1.08
CA ALA A 116 -17.77 -25.38 0.64
C ALA A 116 -17.03 -26.58 1.27
N THR A 117 -15.86 -26.37 1.80
CA THR A 117 -14.97 -27.38 2.38
C THR A 117 -15.07 -27.51 3.91
N ASN A 118 -15.96 -26.72 4.56
CA ASN A 118 -16.25 -26.77 6.00
C ASN A 118 -14.97 -26.77 6.89
N GLU A 119 -14.03 -25.87 6.62
CA GLU A 119 -12.87 -25.70 7.47
C GLU A 119 -13.31 -25.26 8.88
N THR A 120 -12.64 -25.80 9.87
CA THR A 120 -12.84 -25.44 11.27
C THR A 120 -11.54 -25.00 11.93
N ALA A 121 -11.64 -23.98 12.74
CA ALA A 121 -10.52 -23.43 13.50
C ALA A 121 -10.93 -23.24 14.95
N VAL A 122 -9.98 -23.34 15.87
CA VAL A 122 -10.21 -23.05 17.30
C VAL A 122 -9.43 -21.79 17.66
N VAL A 123 -10.13 -20.82 18.24
CA VAL A 123 -9.55 -19.55 18.67
C VAL A 123 -8.62 -19.78 19.85
N ALA A 124 -7.37 -19.34 19.74
CA ALA A 124 -6.47 -19.24 20.91
C ALA A 124 -6.69 -17.92 21.64
N SER A 125 -6.69 -16.82 20.88
CA SER A 125 -6.93 -15.47 21.39
C SER A 125 -7.22 -14.50 20.26
N SER A 126 -8.02 -13.48 20.55
CA SER A 126 -8.32 -12.37 19.65
C SER A 126 -7.45 -11.16 19.99
N HIS A 127 -6.89 -10.51 18.98
CA HIS A 127 -6.01 -9.35 19.12
C HIS A 127 -6.36 -8.27 18.09
N THR A 128 -5.88 -7.07 18.34
CA THR A 128 -5.91 -5.99 17.37
C THR A 128 -4.50 -5.79 16.83
N GLY A 129 -4.30 -6.08 15.56
CA GLY A 129 -3.09 -5.80 14.82
C GLY A 129 -3.19 -4.50 14.04
N CYS A 130 -2.23 -4.26 13.16
CA CYS A 130 -2.25 -3.14 12.25
C CYS A 130 -1.64 -3.51 10.90
N ALA A 131 -2.15 -2.86 9.85
CA ALA A 131 -1.71 -3.08 8.47
C ALA A 131 -1.55 -1.77 7.73
N ALA A 132 -0.73 -1.78 6.69
CA ALA A 132 -0.56 -0.71 5.73
C ALA A 132 -1.02 -1.18 4.36
N PHE A 133 -1.57 -0.28 3.58
CA PHE A 133 -2.09 -0.54 2.24
C PHE A 133 -1.58 0.52 1.28
N ILE A 134 -1.40 0.12 0.04
CA ILE A 134 -1.16 1.02 -1.07
C ILE A 134 -2.06 0.59 -2.23
N ASP A 135 -2.73 1.55 -2.84
CA ASP A 135 -3.52 1.31 -4.04
C ASP A 135 -2.67 1.40 -5.30
N ALA A 136 -3.23 0.91 -6.41
CA ALA A 136 -2.56 0.99 -7.70
C ALA A 136 -2.28 2.44 -8.09
N GLY A 137 -1.06 2.71 -8.54
CA GLY A 137 -0.63 4.04 -8.92
C GLY A 137 0.67 4.03 -9.71
N THR A 138 1.19 5.21 -10.04
CA THR A 138 2.47 5.37 -10.76
C THR A 138 3.38 6.29 -9.99
N TYR A 139 4.61 5.87 -9.78
CA TYR A 139 5.64 6.62 -9.07
C TYR A 139 6.81 6.98 -10.01
N TYR A 140 7.41 8.14 -9.79
CA TYR A 140 8.61 8.56 -10.49
C TYR A 140 9.85 8.09 -9.73
N ILE A 141 10.59 7.14 -10.31
CA ILE A 141 11.73 6.47 -9.68
C ILE A 141 12.92 6.46 -10.63
N ASN A 142 14.04 7.09 -10.27
CA ASN A 142 15.30 7.06 -11.00
C ASN A 142 15.14 7.36 -12.51
N GLY A 143 14.35 8.35 -12.87
CA GLY A 143 14.10 8.72 -14.27
C GLY A 143 13.02 7.90 -14.99
N TYR A 144 12.33 7.01 -14.28
CA TYR A 144 11.29 6.13 -14.83
C TYR A 144 9.94 6.36 -14.15
N PHE A 145 8.87 6.22 -14.91
CA PHE A 145 7.52 6.13 -14.39
C PHE A 145 7.19 4.66 -14.15
N VAL A 146 7.09 4.26 -12.89
CA VAL A 146 6.91 2.87 -12.47
C VAL A 146 5.51 2.66 -11.93
N GLU A 147 4.77 1.73 -12.52
CA GLU A 147 3.46 1.32 -12.06
C GLU A 147 3.58 0.41 -10.84
N VAL A 148 2.69 0.61 -9.88
CA VAL A 148 2.56 -0.19 -8.66
C VAL A 148 1.14 -0.74 -8.61
N GLU A 149 1.00 -2.02 -8.41
CA GLU A 149 -0.29 -2.64 -8.12
C GLU A 149 -0.64 -2.47 -6.63
N SER A 150 -1.92 -2.66 -6.30
CA SER A 150 -2.37 -2.63 -4.91
C SER A 150 -1.63 -3.67 -4.06
N GLN A 151 -1.09 -3.24 -2.93
CA GLN A 151 -0.36 -4.10 -1.99
C GLN A 151 -0.83 -3.86 -0.57
N SER A 152 -0.71 -4.89 0.26
CA SER A 152 -0.98 -4.83 1.69
C SER A 152 0.23 -5.37 2.48
N LEU A 153 0.50 -4.77 3.63
CA LEU A 153 1.59 -5.17 4.50
C LEU A 153 1.11 -5.17 5.96
N ILE A 154 1.25 -6.28 6.63
CA ILE A 154 0.99 -6.38 8.07
C ILE A 154 2.14 -5.69 8.81
N LEU A 155 1.84 -4.62 9.53
CA LEU A 155 2.83 -3.90 10.33
C LEU A 155 3.12 -4.68 11.61
N ASP A 156 2.08 -4.92 12.41
CA ASP A 156 2.17 -5.80 13.57
C ASP A 156 0.95 -6.71 13.65
N LYS A 157 1.19 -7.98 13.97
CA LYS A 157 0.12 -8.98 14.00
C LYS A 157 -0.83 -8.80 15.19
N TYR A 158 -0.32 -8.37 16.35
CA TYR A 158 -1.02 -8.44 17.62
C TYR A 158 -1.03 -7.14 18.42
N THR A 159 -0.50 -6.07 17.88
CA THR A 159 -0.48 -4.73 18.47
C THR A 159 -0.91 -3.69 17.46
N ASN A 160 -1.54 -2.63 17.94
CA ASN A 160 -2.04 -1.53 17.12
C ASN A 160 -1.27 -0.21 17.33
N THR A 161 -0.09 -0.30 17.90
CA THR A 161 0.80 0.86 18.15
C THR A 161 2.11 0.73 17.38
N PRO A 162 2.08 0.65 16.04
CA PRO A 162 3.28 0.46 15.23
C PRO A 162 4.24 1.64 15.32
N ASP A 163 5.54 1.32 15.31
CA ASP A 163 6.66 2.28 15.28
C ASP A 163 7.50 2.03 14.03
N TYR A 164 6.98 2.42 12.86
CA TYR A 164 7.60 2.13 11.57
C TYR A 164 7.58 3.31 10.61
N ARG A 165 8.57 3.30 9.73
CA ARG A 165 8.56 4.02 8.45
C ARG A 165 8.00 3.06 7.41
N VAL A 166 6.94 3.45 6.73
CA VAL A 166 6.28 2.64 5.70
C VAL A 166 6.51 3.28 4.35
N GLY A 167 6.83 2.47 3.37
CA GLY A 167 7.13 2.97 2.04
C GLY A 167 7.39 1.86 1.02
N LEU A 168 7.89 2.25 -0.13
CA LEU A 168 8.18 1.37 -1.24
C LEU A 168 9.67 1.08 -1.32
N THR A 169 10.03 -0.20 -1.32
CA THR A 169 11.39 -0.64 -1.63
C THR A 169 11.55 -0.75 -3.13
N VAL A 170 12.55 -0.08 -3.67
CA VAL A 170 12.92 -0.10 -5.09
C VAL A 170 13.85 -1.27 -5.35
N THR A 171 13.49 -2.16 -6.24
CA THR A 171 14.35 -3.27 -6.69
C THR A 171 14.54 -3.20 -8.20
N GLU A 172 15.79 -3.08 -8.62
CA GLU A 172 16.18 -3.09 -10.03
C GLU A 172 16.71 -4.47 -10.42
N SER A 173 16.25 -4.97 -11.55
CA SER A 173 16.66 -6.30 -12.05
C SER A 173 16.65 -6.34 -13.57
N PHE A 174 17.25 -7.38 -14.11
CA PHE A 174 17.19 -7.68 -15.54
C PHE A 174 16.43 -8.99 -15.74
N ILE A 175 15.43 -8.96 -16.62
CA ILE A 175 14.72 -10.14 -17.08
C ILE A 175 15.47 -10.69 -18.28
N THR A 176 15.88 -11.94 -18.19
CA THR A 176 16.59 -12.68 -19.24
C THR A 176 15.64 -13.63 -19.96
N SER A 177 16.08 -14.23 -21.05
CA SER A 177 15.33 -15.28 -21.76
C SER A 177 15.15 -16.57 -20.92
N THR A 178 15.88 -16.72 -19.82
CA THR A 178 15.68 -17.81 -18.87
C THR A 178 14.49 -17.55 -17.95
N ASP A 179 14.24 -16.28 -17.62
CA ASP A 179 13.14 -15.85 -16.75
C ASP A 179 11.84 -15.71 -17.55
N ASP A 180 11.96 -15.27 -18.80
CA ASP A 180 10.83 -15.07 -19.71
C ASP A 180 11.15 -15.67 -21.10
N THR A 181 10.57 -16.80 -21.39
CA THR A 181 10.74 -17.52 -22.66
C THR A 181 10.15 -16.78 -23.87
N THR A 182 9.31 -15.76 -23.66
CA THR A 182 8.82 -14.90 -24.76
C THR A 182 9.91 -14.03 -25.37
N LEU A 183 11.08 -13.92 -24.71
CA LEU A 183 12.27 -13.26 -25.20
C LEU A 183 13.10 -14.13 -26.17
N LEU A 184 12.70 -15.37 -26.38
CA LEU A 184 13.30 -16.24 -27.38
C LEU A 184 12.71 -15.94 -28.76
N ASP A 185 13.52 -16.10 -29.81
CA ASP A 185 13.05 -15.96 -31.19
C ASP A 185 12.04 -17.06 -31.50
N ASN A 186 10.87 -16.66 -32.01
CA ASN A 186 9.76 -17.55 -32.39
C ASN A 186 9.87 -18.06 -33.85
N ALA A 187 10.99 -17.79 -34.54
CA ALA A 187 11.20 -18.27 -35.92
C ALA A 187 11.21 -19.79 -35.98
N THR A 188 10.20 -20.37 -36.62
CA THR A 188 10.10 -21.80 -36.84
C THR A 188 10.80 -22.22 -38.14
N GLY A 189 11.61 -23.30 -38.08
CA GLY A 189 12.27 -23.85 -39.26
C GLY A 189 13.50 -23.08 -39.75
N SER A 190 14.04 -22.17 -38.95
CA SER A 190 15.25 -21.41 -39.24
C SER A 190 16.37 -21.74 -38.23
N SER A 191 17.62 -21.37 -38.57
CA SER A 191 18.76 -21.53 -37.66
C SER A 191 18.67 -20.63 -36.40
N ASN A 192 17.75 -19.67 -36.38
CA ASN A 192 17.59 -18.74 -35.31
C ASN A 192 16.48 -19.15 -34.29
N VAL A 193 15.90 -20.34 -34.45
CA VAL A 193 14.91 -20.88 -33.51
C VAL A 193 15.46 -20.84 -32.09
N ASN A 194 14.71 -20.25 -31.17
CA ASN A 194 15.08 -20.09 -29.76
C ASN A 194 16.36 -19.26 -29.52
N ALA A 195 16.81 -18.46 -30.50
CA ALA A 195 17.87 -17.49 -30.23
C ALA A 195 17.45 -16.52 -29.14
N THR A 196 18.35 -16.20 -28.21
CA THR A 196 18.08 -15.32 -27.09
C THR A 196 17.92 -13.86 -27.54
N GLY A 197 16.84 -13.23 -27.13
CA GLY A 197 16.62 -11.80 -27.34
C GLY A 197 17.35 -10.93 -26.32
N ALA A 198 17.17 -9.63 -26.44
CA ALA A 198 17.74 -8.65 -25.51
C ALA A 198 17.10 -8.77 -24.12
N HIS A 199 17.92 -8.65 -23.09
CA HIS A 199 17.45 -8.55 -21.70
C HIS A 199 16.62 -7.27 -21.50
N ARG A 200 15.68 -7.32 -20.56
CA ARG A 200 14.81 -6.18 -20.21
C ARG A 200 15.14 -5.69 -18.82
N PHE A 201 15.31 -4.39 -18.68
CA PHE A 201 15.42 -3.75 -17.38
C PHE A 201 14.04 -3.69 -16.73
N LYS A 202 13.96 -4.06 -15.45
CA LYS A 202 12.74 -4.05 -14.65
C LYS A 202 12.99 -3.36 -13.32
N ILE A 203 12.13 -2.40 -13.00
CA ILE A 203 12.03 -1.80 -11.68
C ILE A 203 10.77 -2.34 -11.02
N THR A 204 10.90 -2.83 -9.79
CA THR A 204 9.77 -3.33 -8.99
C THR A 204 9.71 -2.53 -7.69
N LEU A 205 8.52 -2.09 -7.35
CA LEU A 205 8.23 -1.39 -6.10
C LEU A 205 7.42 -2.31 -5.19
N THR A 206 7.95 -2.56 -4.00
CA THR A 206 7.31 -3.45 -3.02
C THR A 206 7.07 -2.70 -1.72
N LEU A 207 5.83 -2.75 -1.23
CA LEU A 207 5.46 -2.15 0.05
C LEU A 207 6.25 -2.81 1.19
N ALA A 208 6.97 -2.01 1.96
CA ALA A 208 7.82 -2.49 3.04
C ALA A 208 7.76 -1.56 4.26
N LYS A 209 8.20 -2.07 5.41
CA LYS A 209 8.35 -1.31 6.64
C LYS A 209 9.80 -1.32 7.10
N LEU A 210 10.28 -0.18 7.61
CA LEU A 210 11.58 -0.03 8.26
C LEU A 210 11.36 0.48 9.68
N SER A 211 12.29 0.18 10.57
CA SER A 211 12.27 0.79 11.91
C SER A 211 12.48 2.29 11.82
N LEU A 212 11.97 3.05 12.79
CA LEU A 212 12.14 4.51 12.83
C LEU A 212 13.61 4.96 12.83
N GLU A 213 14.48 4.14 13.42
CA GLU A 213 15.94 4.39 13.54
C GLU A 213 16.73 3.95 12.30
N SER A 214 16.09 3.33 11.33
CA SER A 214 16.77 2.82 10.14
C SER A 214 17.27 3.99 9.28
N THR A 215 18.52 3.89 8.83
CA THR A 215 19.17 4.80 7.88
C THR A 215 19.40 4.14 6.52
N ALA A 216 18.82 2.96 6.30
CA ALA A 216 18.98 2.20 5.06
C ALA A 216 18.04 2.71 3.96
N ASP A 217 18.23 3.95 3.52
CA ASP A 217 17.29 4.67 2.66
C ASP A 217 17.64 4.64 1.17
N ALA A 218 18.76 4.06 0.78
CA ALA A 218 19.27 4.13 -0.60
C ALA A 218 18.27 3.64 -1.68
N ASN A 219 17.40 2.68 -1.32
CA ASN A 219 16.39 2.11 -2.22
C ASN A 219 14.99 2.10 -1.56
N PHE A 220 14.71 3.05 -0.69
CA PHE A 220 13.45 3.11 0.03
C PHE A 220 12.80 4.49 -0.11
N VAL A 221 11.59 4.49 -0.64
CA VAL A 221 10.75 5.69 -0.77
C VAL A 221 9.71 5.67 0.34
N GLU A 222 9.89 6.52 1.35
CA GLU A 222 8.96 6.64 2.48
C GLU A 222 7.65 7.28 2.04
N THR A 223 6.53 6.60 2.29
CA THR A 223 5.18 7.14 2.02
C THR A 223 4.55 7.77 3.26
N PHE A 224 4.76 7.17 4.42
CA PHE A 224 4.33 7.72 5.70
C PHE A 224 5.11 7.10 6.86
N ARG A 225 5.02 7.76 8.02
CA ARG A 225 5.68 7.35 9.26
C ARG A 225 4.68 7.27 10.41
N LEU A 226 4.71 6.15 11.10
CA LEU A 226 3.90 5.91 12.30
C LEU A 226 4.81 5.85 13.53
N LYS A 227 4.36 6.51 14.60
CA LYS A 227 4.99 6.42 15.92
C LYS A 227 3.90 6.23 16.98
N THR A 228 4.00 5.12 17.71
CA THR A 228 3.00 4.72 18.72
C THR A 228 1.58 4.74 18.14
N GLY A 229 1.43 4.22 16.91
CA GLY A 229 0.16 4.18 16.18
C GLY A 229 -0.32 5.53 15.64
N LYS A 230 0.44 6.61 15.79
CA LYS A 230 0.06 7.94 15.29
C LYS A 230 0.86 8.31 14.05
N LEU A 231 0.18 8.85 13.06
CA LEU A 231 0.82 9.40 11.87
C LEU A 231 1.70 10.60 12.29
N GLN A 232 3.01 10.47 12.09
CA GLN A 232 3.98 11.53 12.43
C GLN A 232 4.23 12.45 11.25
N ASN A 233 4.45 11.88 10.09
CA ASN A 233 4.73 12.63 8.89
C ASN A 233 4.22 11.82 7.70
N ARG A 234 3.55 12.49 6.78
CA ARG A 234 3.49 12.11 5.39
C ARG A 234 4.52 12.97 4.70
N PRO A 235 5.56 12.45 4.06
CA PRO A 235 6.34 13.26 3.17
C PRO A 235 5.36 13.82 2.12
N ILE A 236 4.97 15.06 2.30
CA ILE A 236 4.20 15.79 1.30
C ILE A 236 5.23 16.24 0.25
N ASP A 237 5.77 15.30 -0.49
CA ASP A 237 6.33 15.60 -1.78
C ASP A 237 5.16 15.64 -2.75
N ASP A 238 4.43 16.74 -2.68
CA ASP A 238 3.40 17.04 -3.64
C ASP A 238 4.07 17.07 -5.02
N VAL A 239 3.49 16.34 -5.95
CA VAL A 239 3.87 16.30 -7.37
C VAL A 239 4.05 17.71 -7.95
N ARG A 240 3.39 18.69 -7.36
CA ARG A 240 3.40 20.09 -7.76
C ARG A 240 4.53 20.92 -7.18
N THR A 241 5.24 20.44 -6.14
CA THR A 241 6.25 21.23 -5.44
C THR A 241 7.35 21.75 -6.36
N SER A 242 7.79 20.93 -7.31
CA SER A 242 8.82 21.34 -8.28
C SER A 242 8.31 22.42 -9.25
N ILE A 243 7.05 22.31 -9.69
CA ILE A 243 6.41 23.31 -10.55
C ILE A 243 6.15 24.60 -9.75
N GLU A 244 5.65 24.45 -8.52
CA GLU A 244 5.37 25.56 -7.62
C GLU A 244 6.65 26.32 -7.27
N ASP A 245 7.74 25.63 -6.93
CA ASP A 245 9.05 26.20 -6.67
C ASP A 245 9.59 26.95 -7.90
N THR A 246 9.39 26.39 -9.11
CA THR A 246 9.80 27.04 -10.35
C THR A 246 8.98 28.29 -10.63
N LEU A 247 7.66 28.22 -10.40
CA LEU A 247 6.78 29.38 -10.56
C LEU A 247 7.05 30.43 -9.52
N ALA A 248 7.28 30.04 -8.26
CA ALA A 248 7.64 30.95 -7.17
C ALA A 248 8.95 31.69 -7.49
N ARG A 249 9.98 30.95 -7.97
CA ARG A 249 11.26 31.55 -8.37
C ARG A 249 11.08 32.54 -9.52
N ARG A 250 10.29 32.19 -10.56
CA ARG A 250 10.01 33.11 -11.67
C ARG A 250 9.26 34.36 -11.19
N THR A 251 8.28 34.19 -10.31
CA THR A 251 7.55 35.32 -9.74
C THR A 251 8.48 36.22 -8.94
N TYR A 252 9.39 35.65 -8.16
CA TYR A 252 10.41 36.40 -7.43
C TYR A 252 11.35 37.16 -8.39
N ASP A 253 11.84 36.51 -9.44
CA ASP A 253 12.73 37.11 -10.44
C ASP A 253 12.06 38.27 -11.20
N GLU A 254 10.74 38.20 -11.40
CA GLU A 254 9.97 39.23 -12.13
C GLU A 254 9.47 40.37 -11.21
N SER A 255 9.04 40.04 -9.98
CA SER A 255 8.32 40.96 -9.09
C SER A 255 9.07 41.30 -7.81
N GLY A 256 10.16 40.58 -7.49
CA GLY A 256 10.87 40.69 -6.22
C GLY A 256 10.06 40.21 -5.02
N ASP A 257 10.44 40.63 -3.82
CA ASP A 257 9.70 40.31 -2.61
C ASP A 257 8.38 41.08 -2.57
N TYR A 258 7.29 40.37 -2.29
CA TYR A 258 5.99 40.98 -2.04
C TYR A 258 5.32 40.31 -0.85
N THR A 259 4.50 41.04 -0.14
CA THR A 259 3.72 40.55 0.98
C THR A 259 2.32 40.19 0.47
N VAL A 260 1.86 38.99 0.79
CA VAL A 260 0.48 38.59 0.57
C VAL A 260 -0.25 38.72 1.91
N ASP A 261 -1.40 39.39 1.92
CA ASP A 261 -2.24 39.45 3.09
C ASP A 261 -2.75 38.04 3.43
N ASP A 262 -2.82 37.74 4.71
CA ASP A 262 -3.32 36.47 5.20
C ASP A 262 -4.78 36.27 4.75
N PHE A 263 -5.13 35.03 4.40
CA PHE A 263 -6.52 34.67 4.12
C PHE A 263 -7.30 34.74 5.43
N GLU A 264 -8.41 35.48 5.41
CA GLU A 264 -9.32 35.53 6.54
C GLU A 264 -10.02 34.18 6.69
N LEU A 265 -9.70 33.44 7.75
CA LEU A 265 -10.33 32.17 8.07
C LEU A 265 -11.34 32.38 9.19
N ASP A 266 -12.63 32.34 8.83
CA ASP A 266 -13.75 32.43 9.79
C ASP A 266 -14.28 31.01 10.08
N ILE A 267 -13.92 30.50 11.26
CA ILE A 267 -14.41 29.21 11.74
C ILE A 267 -15.74 29.44 12.47
N ARG A 268 -16.82 28.98 11.88
CA ARG A 268 -18.17 29.11 12.45
C ARG A 268 -18.64 27.77 13.02
N GLU A 269 -19.37 27.86 14.14
CA GLU A 269 -20.10 26.70 14.65
C GLU A 269 -21.22 26.30 13.67
N HIS A 270 -21.38 24.97 13.48
CA HIS A 270 -22.54 24.46 12.77
C HIS A 270 -23.79 24.72 13.61
N LEU A 271 -24.67 25.61 13.15
CA LEU A 271 -25.89 25.99 13.85
C LEU A 271 -27.05 25.08 13.44
N LEU A 272 -27.62 24.39 14.40
CA LEU A 272 -28.89 23.68 14.19
C LEU A 272 -29.98 24.67 13.83
N ALA A 273 -30.76 24.45 12.77
CA ALA A 273 -31.83 25.32 12.32
C ALA A 273 -32.80 25.66 13.47
N GLY A 274 -32.95 26.95 13.77
CA GLY A 274 -33.82 27.43 14.82
C GLY A 274 -33.20 27.54 16.22
N THR A 275 -31.92 27.28 16.39
CA THR A 275 -31.18 27.49 17.64
C THR A 275 -29.89 28.26 17.39
N ASN A 276 -29.51 29.13 18.34
CA ASN A 276 -28.18 29.81 18.26
C ASN A 276 -27.06 28.98 18.92
N ARG A 277 -27.20 27.68 18.97
CA ARG A 277 -26.21 26.78 19.54
C ARG A 277 -25.71 25.81 18.46
N GLY A 278 -24.41 25.72 18.33
CA GLY A 278 -23.76 24.65 17.59
C GLY A 278 -23.96 23.35 18.36
N ILE A 279 -24.77 22.46 17.84
CA ILE A 279 -24.90 21.08 18.31
C ILE A 279 -24.51 20.19 17.14
N TYR A 280 -23.46 19.45 17.31
CA TYR A 280 -23.17 18.33 16.42
C TYR A 280 -24.11 17.19 16.82
N ALA A 281 -25.10 16.91 16.00
CA ALA A 281 -25.91 15.69 16.13
C ALA A 281 -25.29 14.63 15.21
N ALA A 282 -24.83 13.53 15.81
CA ALA A 282 -24.13 12.44 15.12
C ALA A 282 -24.96 11.75 14.01
N ASP A 283 -26.25 11.99 13.97
CA ASP A 283 -27.24 11.39 13.08
C ASP A 283 -27.66 12.31 11.92
N ILE A 284 -27.11 13.51 11.84
CA ILE A 284 -27.38 14.43 10.73
C ILE A 284 -26.10 14.59 9.94
N GLU A 285 -26.02 13.92 8.80
CA GLU A 285 -25.00 14.20 7.80
C GLU A 285 -25.16 15.67 7.38
N SER A 286 -24.11 16.45 7.59
CA SER A 286 -24.04 17.80 7.02
C SER A 286 -23.63 17.68 5.56
N ASP A 287 -24.49 18.10 4.65
CA ASP A 287 -24.13 18.33 3.25
C ASP A 287 -23.02 19.38 3.11
#